data_f6faaa320b4e7c90e5c01f8a334c05c0
#
_entry.id   f6faaa320b4e7c90e5c01f8a334c05c0
#
_cell.length_a   1.000
_cell.length_b   1.000
_cell.length_c   1.000
_cell.angle_alpha   90.00
_cell.angle_beta   90.00
_cell.angle_gamma   90.00
#
_symmetry.space_group_name_H-M   'P 1'
#
loop_
_entity.id
_entity.type
_entity.pdbx_description
1 polymer ?
#
loop_
_entity_poly.entity_id
_entity_poly.type
_entity_poly.pdbx_seq_one_letter_code
_entity_poly.pdbx_strand_id
1 'polypeptide(L)'
;MAVIGYSVTLTSIPTTLMAYLQNLIPLSNPHGREDEVWFQGWTVFYWAWWISWSPFVGMFIARVSKGRTIREFIVAVLLIPTLVTLVWMSVFGGLAVDQVINEIGVLGQNGLTDVSLAMFQMFDSLVFGKVLSVIAVVLVLVFLSRRQIRVHWSLTVLPQAAN
;
A
#
# COMPACT_ATOMS: atom_id res chain seq x y z
N MET A 1 -6.85 17.39 -19.51
CA MET A 1 -6.56 16.11 -18.86
C MET A 1 -5.98 16.26 -17.45
N ALA A 2 -4.91 17.00 -17.19
CA ALA A 2 -4.37 17.16 -15.83
C ALA A 2 -5.34 17.75 -14.80
N VAL A 3 -6.22 18.67 -15.19
CA VAL A 3 -7.21 19.31 -14.31
C VAL A 3 -8.34 18.33 -13.92
N ILE A 4 -8.74 17.45 -14.83
CA ILE A 4 -9.76 16.43 -14.59
C ILE A 4 -9.25 15.40 -13.58
N GLY A 5 -8.00 14.94 -13.74
CA GLY A 5 -7.37 14.03 -12.78
C GLY A 5 -7.24 14.60 -11.37
N TYR A 6 -6.96 15.90 -11.24
CA TYR A 6 -6.86 16.56 -9.94
C TYR A 6 -8.21 16.67 -9.22
N SER A 7 -9.27 17.02 -9.94
CA SER A 7 -10.63 17.11 -9.36
C SER A 7 -11.15 15.72 -8.94
N VAL A 8 -10.93 14.69 -9.75
CA VAL A 8 -11.28 13.31 -9.41
C VAL A 8 -10.53 12.86 -8.16
N THR A 9 -9.24 13.16 -8.05
CA THR A 9 -8.42 12.79 -6.90
C THR A 9 -8.92 13.43 -5.59
N LEU A 10 -9.25 14.71 -5.59
CA LEU A 10 -9.72 15.39 -4.38
C LEU A 10 -11.11 14.93 -3.93
N THR A 11 -12.01 14.65 -4.87
CA THR A 11 -13.34 14.14 -4.55
C THR A 11 -13.33 12.66 -4.18
N SER A 12 -12.35 11.91 -4.63
CA SER A 12 -12.22 10.47 -4.31
C SER A 12 -11.86 10.20 -2.84
N ILE A 13 -11.18 11.12 -2.16
CA ILE A 13 -10.80 10.93 -0.75
C ILE A 13 -12.03 10.73 0.15
N PRO A 14 -12.98 11.66 0.22
CA PRO A 14 -14.16 11.48 1.08
C PRO A 14 -15.08 10.36 0.59
N THR A 15 -15.23 10.18 -0.73
CA THR A 15 -16.07 9.11 -1.28
C THR A 15 -15.50 7.72 -1.00
N THR A 16 -14.20 7.54 -1.14
CA THR A 16 -13.52 6.27 -0.80
C THR A 16 -13.63 5.96 0.69
N LEU A 17 -13.42 6.96 1.55
CA LEU A 17 -13.59 6.79 3.00
C LEU A 17 -15.02 6.40 3.36
N MET A 18 -16.01 7.08 2.80
CA MET A 18 -17.41 6.76 3.05
C MET A 18 -17.78 5.37 2.55
N ALA A 19 -17.37 5.00 1.34
CA ALA A 19 -17.59 3.67 0.77
C ALA A 19 -16.91 2.58 1.62
N TYR A 20 -15.71 2.82 2.12
CA TYR A 20 -15.02 1.91 3.02
C TYR A 20 -15.80 1.70 4.32
N LEU A 21 -16.24 2.77 4.97
CA LEU A 21 -16.99 2.68 6.22
C LEU A 21 -18.35 1.97 6.05
N GLN A 22 -19.05 2.22 4.95
CA GLN A 22 -20.32 1.57 4.64
C GLN A 22 -20.17 0.08 4.35
N ASN A 23 -19.06 -0.32 3.72
CA ASN A 23 -18.82 -1.69 3.31
C ASN A 23 -17.92 -2.49 4.29
N LEU A 24 -17.49 -1.89 5.39
CA LEU A 24 -16.60 -2.52 6.36
C LEU A 24 -17.17 -3.84 6.90
N ILE A 25 -18.44 -3.82 7.33
CA ILE A 25 -19.12 -5.01 7.88
C ILE A 25 -19.40 -6.05 6.79
N PRO A 26 -20.01 -5.70 5.63
CA PRO A 26 -20.22 -6.65 4.54
C PRO A 26 -18.93 -7.31 4.05
N LEU A 27 -17.85 -6.53 3.88
CA LEU A 27 -16.56 -7.06 3.40
C LEU A 27 -15.85 -7.95 4.43
N SER A 28 -16.14 -7.77 5.71
CA SER A 28 -15.55 -8.57 6.80
C SER A 28 -16.36 -9.82 7.13
N ASN A 29 -17.60 -9.95 6.66
CA ASN A 29 -18.47 -11.08 6.96
C ASN A 29 -18.09 -12.31 6.12
N PRO A 30 -17.74 -13.46 6.75
CA PRO A 30 -17.40 -14.69 6.04
C PRO A 30 -18.60 -15.51 5.57
N HIS A 31 -19.82 -15.18 6.02
CA HIS A 31 -21.00 -15.99 5.76
C HIS A 31 -21.85 -15.47 4.60
N GLY A 32 -22.38 -16.40 3.79
CA GLY A 32 -23.30 -16.08 2.72
C GLY A 32 -22.70 -15.31 1.54
N ARG A 33 -21.41 -15.49 1.27
CA ARG A 33 -20.70 -14.82 0.17
C ARG A 33 -20.66 -15.70 -1.07
N GLU A 34 -20.86 -15.08 -2.22
CA GLU A 34 -20.66 -15.72 -3.52
C GLU A 34 -19.22 -15.54 -4.05
N ASP A 35 -18.46 -14.62 -3.45
CA ASP A 35 -17.10 -14.24 -3.84
C ASP A 35 -16.01 -14.79 -2.88
N GLU A 36 -16.11 -16.07 -2.52
CA GLU A 36 -15.18 -16.73 -1.59
C GLU A 36 -13.71 -16.60 -1.99
N VAL A 37 -13.42 -16.70 -3.29
CA VAL A 37 -12.03 -16.58 -3.82
C VAL A 37 -11.47 -15.20 -3.53
N TRP A 38 -12.26 -14.14 -3.73
CA TRP A 38 -11.88 -12.78 -3.41
C TRP A 38 -11.69 -12.60 -1.90
N PHE A 39 -12.61 -13.09 -1.10
CA PHE A 39 -12.56 -12.98 0.35
C PHE A 39 -11.33 -13.68 0.95
N GLN A 40 -11.02 -14.88 0.51
CA GLN A 40 -9.84 -15.62 0.98
C GLN A 40 -8.54 -14.96 0.50
N GLY A 41 -8.48 -14.55 -0.76
CA GLY A 41 -7.29 -13.93 -1.35
C GLY A 41 -6.97 -12.54 -0.82
N TRP A 42 -7.97 -11.78 -0.36
CA TRP A 42 -7.78 -10.42 0.13
C TRP A 42 -8.02 -10.32 1.64
N THR A 43 -9.22 -10.58 2.11
CA THR A 43 -9.54 -10.35 3.51
C THR A 43 -8.79 -11.30 4.43
N VAL A 44 -8.91 -12.62 4.23
CA VAL A 44 -8.27 -13.62 5.09
C VAL A 44 -6.75 -13.57 4.97
N PHE A 45 -6.22 -13.42 3.75
CA PHE A 45 -4.78 -13.31 3.50
C PHE A 45 -4.18 -12.09 4.23
N TYR A 46 -4.79 -10.90 4.11
CA TYR A 46 -4.27 -9.70 4.78
C TYR A 46 -4.38 -9.79 6.30
N TRP A 47 -5.43 -10.39 6.85
CA TRP A 47 -5.51 -10.64 8.29
C TRP A 47 -4.39 -11.54 8.77
N ALA A 48 -4.16 -12.67 8.11
CA ALA A 48 -3.09 -13.60 8.44
C ALA A 48 -1.71 -12.93 8.34
N TRP A 49 -1.50 -12.14 7.31
CA TRP A 49 -0.26 -11.39 7.09
C TRP A 49 0.00 -10.37 8.20
N TRP A 50 -1.00 -9.57 8.57
CA TRP A 50 -0.89 -8.61 9.67
C TRP A 50 -0.61 -9.28 11.01
N ILE A 51 -1.27 -10.39 11.32
CA ILE A 51 -1.02 -11.16 12.55
C ILE A 51 0.41 -11.65 12.59
N SER A 52 0.92 -12.19 11.47
CA SER A 52 2.30 -12.69 11.37
C SER A 52 3.35 -11.58 11.51
N TRP A 53 3.04 -10.37 11.04
CA TRP A 53 3.96 -9.22 11.08
C TRP A 53 3.90 -8.44 12.40
N SER A 54 2.83 -8.58 13.17
CA SER A 54 2.59 -7.80 14.37
C SER A 54 3.72 -7.86 15.41
N PRO A 55 4.42 -8.98 15.67
CA PRO A 55 5.54 -9.01 16.61
C PRO A 55 6.72 -8.15 16.15
N PHE A 56 7.05 -8.19 14.86
CA PHE A 56 8.15 -7.42 14.29
C PHE A 56 7.86 -5.92 14.28
N VAL A 57 6.65 -5.56 13.86
CA VAL A 57 6.17 -4.17 13.86
C VAL A 57 6.08 -3.64 15.29
N GLY A 58 5.58 -4.43 16.23
CA GLY A 58 5.50 -4.06 17.65
C GLY A 58 6.87 -3.76 18.26
N MET A 59 7.87 -4.60 17.99
CA MET A 59 9.25 -4.35 18.44
C MET A 59 9.86 -3.10 17.81
N PHE A 60 9.62 -2.86 16.52
CA PHE A 60 10.09 -1.66 15.85
C PHE A 60 9.46 -0.41 16.46
N ILE A 61 8.14 -0.41 16.61
CA ILE A 61 7.38 0.69 17.20
C ILE A 61 7.84 0.97 18.62
N ALA A 62 8.04 -0.06 19.45
CA ALA A 62 8.55 0.09 20.82
C ALA A 62 9.92 0.79 20.88
N ARG A 63 10.81 0.48 19.94
CA ARG A 63 12.14 1.14 19.86
C ARG A 63 12.06 2.61 19.46
N VAL A 64 11.21 2.93 18.47
CA VAL A 64 11.05 4.31 17.96
C VAL A 64 10.32 5.20 18.96
N SER A 65 9.45 4.60 19.79
CA SER A 65 8.62 5.33 20.76
C SER A 65 9.27 5.58 22.10
N LYS A 66 10.52 5.17 22.29
CA LYS A 66 11.24 5.37 23.54
C LYS A 66 11.32 6.86 23.91
N GLY A 67 10.85 7.21 25.10
CA GLY A 67 10.81 8.59 25.59
C GLY A 67 9.61 9.43 25.18
N ARG A 68 8.63 8.85 24.46
CA ARG A 68 7.37 9.52 24.12
C ARG A 68 6.26 9.19 25.11
N THR A 69 5.29 10.08 25.21
CA THR A 69 4.08 9.84 26.00
C THR A 69 3.18 8.83 25.31
N ILE A 70 2.35 8.12 26.08
CA ILE A 70 1.38 7.14 25.55
C ILE A 70 0.44 7.79 24.53
N ARG A 71 0.02 9.03 24.78
CA ARG A 71 -0.86 9.77 23.87
C ARG A 71 -0.18 10.06 22.53
N GLU A 72 1.05 10.57 22.55
CA GLU A 72 1.83 10.83 21.32
C GLU A 72 2.09 9.54 20.55
N PHE A 73 2.36 8.45 21.27
CA PHE A 73 2.53 7.14 20.67
C PHE A 73 1.28 6.67 19.92
N ILE A 74 0.11 6.69 20.56
CA ILE A 74 -1.15 6.24 19.95
C ILE A 74 -1.49 7.09 18.73
N VAL A 75 -1.39 8.41 18.84
CA VAL A 75 -1.65 9.34 17.74
C VAL A 75 -0.70 9.08 16.56
N ALA A 76 0.59 8.96 16.83
CA ALA A 76 1.58 8.75 15.76
C ALA A 76 1.43 7.39 15.07
N VAL A 77 1.13 6.33 15.81
CA VAL A 77 1.05 4.96 15.27
C VAL A 77 -0.28 4.68 14.57
N LEU A 78 -1.38 5.26 15.04
CA LEU A 78 -2.69 5.03 14.45
C LEU A 78 -3.05 6.07 13.39
N LEU A 79 -2.92 7.36 13.69
CA LEU A 79 -3.41 8.40 12.79
C LEU A 79 -2.51 8.63 11.58
N ILE A 80 -1.20 8.71 11.78
CA ILE A 80 -0.29 9.04 10.67
C ILE A 80 -0.29 7.97 9.58
N PRO A 81 -0.10 6.67 9.85
CA PRO A 81 -0.16 5.65 8.81
C PRO A 81 -1.53 5.54 8.16
N THR A 82 -2.60 5.69 8.95
CA THR A 82 -3.97 5.63 8.42
C THR A 82 -4.26 6.77 7.45
N LEU A 83 -3.87 8.00 7.78
CA LEU A 83 -4.04 9.16 6.90
C LEU A 83 -3.19 9.02 5.62
N VAL A 84 -1.93 8.59 5.76
CA VAL A 84 -1.06 8.35 4.60
C VAL A 84 -1.67 7.28 3.69
N THR A 85 -2.14 6.17 4.25
CA THR A 85 -2.78 5.09 3.47
C THR A 85 -4.07 5.56 2.81
N LEU A 86 -4.91 6.33 3.51
CA LEU A 86 -6.14 6.89 2.95
C LEU A 86 -5.84 7.78 1.74
N VAL A 87 -4.90 8.71 1.87
CA VAL A 87 -4.49 9.58 0.77
C VAL A 87 -3.90 8.76 -0.38
N TRP A 88 -2.99 7.85 -0.08
CA TRP A 88 -2.37 6.98 -1.08
C TRP A 88 -3.41 6.18 -1.87
N MET A 89 -4.29 5.46 -1.20
CA MET A 89 -5.32 4.63 -1.84
C MET A 89 -6.35 5.48 -2.60
N SER A 90 -6.71 6.65 -2.10
CA SER A 90 -7.64 7.54 -2.80
C SER A 90 -7.00 8.14 -4.06
N VAL A 91 -5.73 8.52 -4.01
CA VAL A 91 -5.03 9.10 -5.17
C VAL A 91 -4.79 8.04 -6.22
N PHE A 92 -4.07 6.98 -5.89
CA PHE A 92 -3.69 5.97 -6.88
C PHE A 92 -4.85 5.05 -7.23
N GLY A 93 -5.65 4.62 -6.26
CA GLY A 93 -6.85 3.82 -6.51
C GLY A 93 -7.91 4.59 -7.30
N GLY A 94 -8.15 5.86 -6.95
CA GLY A 94 -9.06 6.73 -7.68
C GLY A 94 -8.64 6.93 -9.13
N LEU A 95 -7.35 7.17 -9.39
CA LEU A 95 -6.80 7.29 -10.75
C LEU A 95 -6.94 5.99 -11.54
N ALA A 96 -6.62 4.84 -10.92
CA ALA A 96 -6.74 3.55 -11.59
C ALA A 96 -8.19 3.22 -11.96
N VAL A 97 -9.14 3.47 -11.06
CA VAL A 97 -10.57 3.27 -11.31
C VAL A 97 -11.08 4.22 -12.40
N ASP A 98 -10.67 5.48 -12.38
CA ASP A 98 -11.01 6.47 -13.42
C ASP A 98 -10.51 6.02 -14.81
N GLN A 99 -9.29 5.52 -14.89
CA GLN A 99 -8.72 4.98 -16.13
C GLN A 99 -9.51 3.79 -16.66
N VAL A 100 -9.91 2.87 -15.76
CA VAL A 100 -10.70 1.68 -16.17
C VAL A 100 -12.10 2.07 -16.61
N ILE A 101 -12.79 2.97 -15.89
CA ILE A 101 -14.15 3.38 -16.25
C ILE A 101 -14.19 4.19 -17.56
N ASN A 102 -13.20 5.02 -17.79
CA ASN A 102 -13.13 5.87 -18.99
C ASN A 102 -12.29 5.26 -20.12
N GLU A 103 -11.87 4.01 -20.01
CA GLU A 103 -11.06 3.29 -20.99
C GLU A 103 -9.76 4.04 -21.39
N ILE A 104 -9.12 4.72 -20.43
CA ILE A 104 -7.94 5.56 -20.65
C ILE A 104 -6.66 4.72 -20.47
N GLY A 105 -5.77 4.80 -21.46
CA GLY A 105 -4.44 4.19 -21.41
C GLY A 105 -4.47 2.66 -21.45
N VAL A 106 -3.32 2.05 -21.17
CA VAL A 106 -3.15 0.60 -21.26
C VAL A 106 -4.03 -0.14 -20.23
N LEU A 107 -4.12 0.42 -19.01
CA LEU A 107 -4.92 -0.15 -17.94
C LEU A 107 -6.43 -0.14 -18.25
N GLY A 108 -6.92 0.94 -18.87
CA GLY A 108 -8.33 1.06 -19.22
C GLY A 108 -8.74 0.17 -20.41
N GLN A 109 -7.88 0.08 -21.43
CA GLN A 109 -8.20 -0.66 -22.66
C GLN A 109 -7.99 -2.17 -22.54
N ASN A 110 -6.93 -2.60 -21.87
CA ASN A 110 -6.53 -4.01 -21.79
C ASN A 110 -6.85 -4.66 -20.44
N GLY A 111 -7.32 -3.87 -19.46
CA GLY A 111 -7.47 -4.30 -18.08
C GLY A 111 -6.13 -4.64 -17.41
N LEU A 112 -6.19 -5.28 -16.26
CA LEU A 112 -5.04 -5.78 -15.53
C LEU A 112 -4.51 -7.05 -16.22
N THR A 113 -3.53 -6.90 -17.10
CA THR A 113 -2.87 -8.05 -17.73
C THR A 113 -1.86 -8.71 -16.80
N ASP A 114 -1.15 -7.92 -16.00
CA ASP A 114 -0.20 -8.39 -14.99
C ASP A 114 -0.26 -7.47 -13.76
N VAL A 115 -0.61 -8.06 -12.62
CA VAL A 115 -0.72 -7.34 -11.33
C VAL A 115 0.61 -6.70 -10.94
N SER A 116 1.75 -7.33 -11.28
CA SER A 116 3.09 -6.80 -10.98
C SER A 116 3.40 -5.51 -11.73
N LEU A 117 2.79 -5.31 -12.89
CA LEU A 117 2.99 -4.15 -13.75
C LEU A 117 1.88 -3.10 -13.64
N ALA A 118 0.85 -3.35 -12.84
CA ALA A 118 -0.33 -2.50 -12.72
C ALA A 118 0.00 -1.02 -12.46
N MET A 119 0.95 -0.75 -11.57
CA MET A 119 1.39 0.61 -11.24
C MET A 119 2.05 1.30 -12.47
N PHE A 120 2.86 0.58 -13.24
CA PHE A 120 3.51 1.12 -14.43
C PHE A 120 2.52 1.35 -15.57
N GLN A 121 1.55 0.44 -15.75
CA GLN A 121 0.45 0.60 -16.69
C GLN A 121 -0.40 1.82 -16.38
N MET A 122 -0.67 2.08 -15.09
CA MET A 122 -1.38 3.28 -14.64
C MET A 122 -0.56 4.55 -14.92
N PHE A 123 0.74 4.53 -14.70
CA PHE A 123 1.61 5.68 -14.94
C PHE A 123 1.74 6.03 -16.42
N ASP A 124 1.64 5.07 -17.33
CA ASP A 124 1.82 5.29 -18.78
C ASP A 124 0.87 6.33 -19.35
N SER A 125 -0.33 6.46 -18.80
CA SER A 125 -1.33 7.46 -19.21
C SER A 125 -1.14 8.85 -18.58
N LEU A 126 -0.22 9.00 -17.61
CA LEU A 126 0.03 10.27 -16.94
C LEU A 126 1.07 11.11 -17.68
N VAL A 127 0.91 12.45 -17.61
CA VAL A 127 1.82 13.41 -18.28
C VAL A 127 3.29 13.21 -17.89
N PHE A 128 3.55 12.83 -16.63
CA PHE A 128 4.89 12.53 -16.10
C PHE A 128 5.11 11.04 -15.86
N GLY A 129 4.38 10.16 -16.52
CA GLY A 129 4.38 8.73 -16.26
C GLY A 129 5.75 8.08 -16.32
N LYS A 130 6.57 8.43 -17.33
CA LYS A 130 7.95 7.93 -17.46
C LYS A 130 8.84 8.34 -16.29
N VAL A 131 8.72 9.59 -15.83
CA VAL A 131 9.49 10.09 -14.66
C VAL A 131 9.07 9.38 -13.40
N LEU A 132 7.77 9.22 -13.18
CA LEU A 132 7.22 8.49 -12.03
C LEU A 132 7.66 7.02 -12.05
N SER A 133 7.67 6.37 -13.20
CA SER A 133 8.14 5.00 -13.36
C SER A 133 9.62 4.85 -12.99
N VAL A 134 10.47 5.78 -13.46
CA VAL A 134 11.89 5.79 -13.09
C VAL A 134 12.08 5.98 -11.59
N ILE A 135 11.37 6.93 -11.00
CA ILE A 135 11.42 7.16 -9.54
C ILE A 135 10.99 5.90 -8.78
N ALA A 136 9.90 5.25 -9.20
CA ALA A 136 9.42 4.02 -8.58
C ALA A 136 10.48 2.90 -8.65
N VAL A 137 11.11 2.69 -9.81
CA VAL A 137 12.19 1.70 -9.97
C VAL A 137 13.37 2.02 -9.05
N VAL A 138 13.82 3.27 -9.01
CA VAL A 138 14.92 3.71 -8.14
C VAL A 138 14.59 3.47 -6.66
N LEU A 139 13.37 3.79 -6.23
CA LEU A 139 12.93 3.54 -4.84
C LEU A 139 12.94 2.05 -4.50
N VAL A 140 12.46 1.20 -5.41
CA VAL A 140 12.49 -0.27 -5.23
C VAL A 140 13.93 -0.77 -5.13
N LEU A 141 14.83 -0.32 -6.02
CA LEU A 141 16.24 -0.70 -5.99
C LEU A 141 16.94 -0.26 -4.69
N VAL A 142 16.70 0.97 -4.23
CA VAL A 142 17.24 1.47 -2.96
C VAL A 142 16.71 0.65 -1.77
N PHE A 143 15.43 0.30 -1.79
CA PHE A 143 14.83 -0.53 -0.74
C PHE A 143 15.43 -1.94 -0.70
N LEU A 144 15.59 -2.58 -1.85
CA LEU A 144 16.18 -3.92 -1.97
C LEU A 144 17.66 -3.92 -1.57
N SER A 145 18.44 -2.93 -2.01
CA SER A 145 19.86 -2.80 -1.67
C SER A 145 20.08 -2.68 -0.17
N ARG A 146 19.27 -1.89 0.53
CA ARG A 146 19.36 -1.75 2.00
C ARG A 146 19.05 -3.06 2.73
N ARG A 147 18.23 -3.91 2.16
CA ARG A 147 17.87 -5.21 2.75
C ARG A 147 19.04 -6.20 2.66
N GLN A 148 19.74 -6.24 1.53
CA GLN A 148 20.89 -7.14 1.33
C GLN A 148 22.09 -6.81 2.22
N ILE A 149 22.37 -5.52 2.41
CA ILE A 149 23.49 -5.08 3.27
C ILE A 149 23.28 -5.55 4.72
N ARG A 150 22.07 -5.49 5.25
CA ARG A 150 21.77 -5.95 6.62
C ARG A 150 21.95 -7.45 6.81
N VAL A 151 21.56 -8.26 5.84
CA VAL A 151 21.72 -9.72 5.90
C VAL A 151 23.20 -10.10 5.86
N HIS A 152 23.99 -9.43 5.03
CA HIS A 152 25.43 -9.70 4.94
C HIS A 152 26.16 -9.37 6.25
N TRP A 153 25.86 -8.24 6.90
CA TRP A 153 26.44 -7.88 8.19
C TRP A 153 26.07 -8.86 9.31
N SER A 154 24.86 -9.39 9.35
CA SER A 154 24.47 -10.37 10.37
C SER A 154 25.17 -11.70 10.21
N LEU A 155 25.48 -12.11 8.98
CA LEU A 155 26.19 -13.36 8.70
C LEU A 155 27.71 -13.26 8.94
N THR A 156 28.30 -12.07 8.82
CA THR A 156 29.74 -11.87 9.02
C THR A 156 30.13 -11.61 10.48
N VAL A 157 29.20 -11.12 11.32
CA VAL A 157 29.49 -10.77 12.73
C VAL A 157 29.23 -11.93 13.69
N LEU A 158 28.33 -12.88 13.36
CA LEU A 158 28.01 -14.02 14.24
C LEU A 158 29.13 -15.08 14.42
N PRO A 159 30.03 -15.34 13.45
CA PRO A 159 31.10 -16.31 13.68
C PRO A 159 32.25 -15.83 14.56
N GLN A 160 32.42 -14.53 14.79
CA GLN A 160 33.56 -14.01 15.57
C GLN A 160 33.33 -13.93 17.10
N ALA A 161 32.11 -14.16 17.54
CA ALA A 161 31.77 -14.14 18.98
C ALA A 161 31.87 -15.52 19.66
N ALA A 162 32.25 -16.57 18.93
CA ALA A 162 32.29 -17.96 19.42
C ALA A 162 33.70 -18.55 19.58
N ASN A 163 34.79 -17.72 19.49
CA ASN A 163 36.17 -18.15 19.80
C ASN A 163 36.71 -17.36 20.98
#